data_017b8efe15fd042d6e5b7b34b53309a2
#
_entry.id   017b8efe15fd042d6e5b7b34b53309a2
#
_cell.length_a   1.000
_cell.length_b   1.000
_cell.length_c   1.000
_cell.angle_alpha   90.00
_cell.angle_beta   90.00
_cell.angle_gamma   90.00
#
_symmetry.space_group_name_H-M   'P 1'
#
loop_
_entity.id
_entity.type
_entity.pdbx_description
1 polymer ?
#
loop_
_entity_poly.entity_id
_entity_poly.type
_entity_poly.pdbx_seq_one_letter_code
_entity_poly.pdbx_strand_id
1 'polypeptide(L)'
;EMEGPLLIDADGLNNLDETALLERRGPTVITPHPKELSRLCSLSVTEIQESRIATVRQLSRKWGVVILLKGAYSVIGSPEGAVFINPVANPGLATAGSGDVLSGIIGGLLAQGLEPLNAAIAGAYLHGSAANCLLNDDPSIVLTASDLFKGIGMARKKLLPGNTT
;
A
#
# COMPACT_ATOMS: atom_id res chain seq x y z
N GLU A 1 10.64 -21.28 10.31
CA GLU A 1 10.36 -20.38 9.17
C GLU A 1 8.87 -20.06 9.17
N MET A 2 8.51 -18.76 9.13
CA MET A 2 7.09 -18.37 9.05
C MET A 2 6.65 -18.46 7.59
N GLU A 3 5.68 -19.35 7.29
CA GLU A 3 5.13 -19.51 5.93
C GLU A 3 3.82 -18.72 5.71
N GLY A 4 3.25 -18.16 6.77
CA GLY A 4 2.03 -17.36 6.70
C GLY A 4 2.18 -16.04 5.95
N PRO A 5 1.06 -15.34 5.66
CA PRO A 5 1.09 -14.02 5.02
C PRO A 5 1.92 -13.03 5.85
N LEU A 6 2.75 -12.25 5.17
CA LEU A 6 3.60 -11.23 5.79
C LEU A 6 3.41 -9.89 5.10
N LEU A 7 3.28 -8.84 5.90
CA LEU A 7 3.37 -7.45 5.46
C LEU A 7 4.66 -6.84 6.04
N ILE A 8 5.44 -6.18 5.20
CA ILE A 8 6.67 -5.48 5.59
C ILE A 8 6.58 -4.01 5.17
N ASP A 9 6.75 -3.11 6.13
CA ASP A 9 6.76 -1.65 5.91
C ASP A 9 7.82 -0.97 6.78
N ALA A 10 8.10 0.28 6.51
CA ALA A 10 8.93 1.19 7.32
C ALA A 10 10.28 0.56 7.73
N ASP A 11 10.56 0.45 9.03
CA ASP A 11 11.82 -0.09 9.53
C ASP A 11 12.04 -1.56 9.14
N GLY A 12 10.97 -2.32 8.92
CA GLY A 12 11.07 -3.67 8.35
C GLY A 12 11.75 -3.65 6.98
N LEU A 13 11.40 -2.67 6.12
CA LEU A 13 12.02 -2.50 4.80
C LEU A 13 13.45 -1.96 4.89
N ASN A 14 13.74 -1.12 5.90
CA ASN A 14 15.09 -0.57 6.09
C ASN A 14 16.11 -1.63 6.52
N ASN A 15 15.65 -2.69 7.18
CA ASN A 15 16.48 -3.80 7.67
C ASN A 15 16.43 -5.06 6.75
N LEU A 16 15.70 -4.96 5.64
CA LEU A 16 15.54 -6.03 4.67
C LEU A 16 16.58 -5.90 3.56
N ASP A 17 17.06 -7.00 3.06
CA ASP A 17 17.83 -7.07 1.82
C ASP A 17 17.07 -7.86 0.73
N GLU A 18 17.54 -7.78 -0.50
CA GLU A 18 16.94 -8.46 -1.63
C GLU A 18 16.95 -9.99 -1.46
N THR A 19 17.99 -10.53 -0.84
CA THR A 19 18.17 -11.98 -0.63
C THR A 19 17.03 -12.54 0.23
N ALA A 20 16.68 -11.82 1.30
CA ALA A 20 15.61 -12.23 2.19
C ALA A 20 14.23 -12.28 1.48
N LEU A 21 14.00 -11.40 0.49
CA LEU A 21 12.79 -11.46 -0.33
C LEU A 21 12.79 -12.66 -1.28
N LEU A 22 13.93 -12.94 -1.91
CA LEU A 22 14.08 -14.07 -2.84
C LEU A 22 13.98 -15.44 -2.16
N GLU A 23 14.42 -15.55 -0.92
CA GLU A 23 14.38 -16.79 -0.14
C GLU A 23 13.01 -17.06 0.50
N ARG A 24 12.18 -16.02 0.64
CA ARG A 24 10.89 -16.17 1.29
C ARG A 24 9.89 -16.92 0.40
N ARG A 25 9.27 -17.97 0.98
CA ARG A 25 8.30 -18.83 0.28
C ARG A 25 6.82 -18.46 0.58
N GLY A 26 6.55 -17.77 1.68
CA GLY A 26 5.22 -17.38 2.08
C GLY A 26 4.70 -16.13 1.35
N PRO A 27 3.37 -15.96 1.25
CA PRO A 27 2.76 -14.80 0.63
C PRO A 27 3.23 -13.50 1.29
N THR A 28 3.74 -12.55 0.50
CA THR A 28 4.37 -11.34 1.04
C THR A 28 3.87 -10.08 0.34
N VAL A 29 3.55 -9.07 1.12
CA VAL A 29 3.27 -7.69 0.66
C VAL A 29 4.35 -6.77 1.23
N ILE A 30 4.92 -5.93 0.39
CA ILE A 30 5.78 -4.84 0.84
C ILE A 30 5.19 -3.50 0.40
N THR A 31 5.32 -2.47 1.26
CA THR A 31 4.68 -1.17 1.04
C THR A 31 5.68 -0.01 1.00
N PRO A 32 6.74 -0.07 0.17
CA PRO A 32 7.78 0.95 0.16
C PRO A 32 7.28 2.30 -0.40
N HIS A 33 7.79 3.39 0.15
CA HIS A 33 7.87 4.64 -0.60
C HIS A 33 9.12 4.62 -1.53
N PRO A 34 9.25 5.54 -2.53
CA PRO A 34 10.33 5.45 -3.52
C PRO A 34 11.74 5.37 -2.94
N LYS A 35 12.00 6.04 -1.81
CA LYS A 35 13.32 6.02 -1.15
C LYS A 35 13.61 4.68 -0.45
N GLU A 36 12.60 4.03 0.12
CA GLU A 36 12.71 2.67 0.67
C GLU A 36 12.96 1.66 -0.45
N LEU A 37 12.20 1.75 -1.55
CA LEU A 37 12.39 0.87 -2.69
C LEU A 37 13.79 1.01 -3.32
N SER A 38 14.29 2.24 -3.43
CA SER A 38 15.65 2.55 -3.94
C SER A 38 16.75 1.86 -3.12
N ARG A 39 16.55 1.66 -1.81
CA ARG A 39 17.53 0.96 -0.96
C ARG A 39 17.50 -0.55 -1.17
N LEU A 40 16.34 -1.11 -1.53
CA LEU A 40 16.16 -2.55 -1.78
C LEU A 40 16.60 -2.97 -3.18
N CYS A 41 16.61 -2.05 -4.13
CA CYS A 41 17.03 -2.30 -5.51
C CYS A 41 18.14 -1.32 -5.92
N SER A 42 18.87 -1.63 -6.98
CA SER A 42 19.99 -0.80 -7.47
C SER A 42 19.54 0.41 -8.31
N LEU A 43 18.30 0.89 -8.12
CA LEU A 43 17.73 2.02 -8.85
C LEU A 43 17.71 3.27 -7.96
N SER A 44 17.97 4.43 -8.55
CA SER A 44 17.79 5.72 -7.88
C SER A 44 16.30 6.04 -7.72
N VAL A 45 15.98 6.96 -6.80
CA VAL A 45 14.61 7.47 -6.61
C VAL A 45 14.05 8.08 -7.90
N THR A 46 14.89 8.76 -8.68
CA THR A 46 14.51 9.38 -9.95
C THR A 46 14.08 8.34 -10.97
N GLU A 47 14.91 7.30 -11.20
CA GLU A 47 14.58 6.19 -12.12
C GLU A 47 13.28 5.48 -11.73
N ILE A 48 13.07 5.25 -10.41
CA ILE A 48 11.83 4.66 -9.91
C ILE A 48 10.63 5.56 -10.23
N GLN A 49 10.74 6.87 -10.02
CA GLN A 49 9.64 7.81 -10.24
C GLN A 49 9.30 7.99 -11.73
N GLU A 50 10.29 7.97 -12.59
CA GLU A 50 10.10 8.09 -14.05
C GLU A 50 9.45 6.84 -14.66
N SER A 51 9.62 5.67 -14.01
CA SER A 51 9.16 4.38 -14.54
C SER A 51 8.41 3.52 -13.52
N ARG A 52 7.58 4.12 -12.65
CA ARG A 52 6.91 3.46 -11.52
C ARG A 52 6.25 2.13 -11.90
N ILE A 53 5.47 2.10 -13.00
CA ILE A 53 4.73 0.91 -13.45
C ILE A 53 5.69 -0.20 -13.88
N ALA A 54 6.69 0.13 -14.69
CA ALA A 54 7.67 -0.85 -15.17
C ALA A 54 8.52 -1.40 -14.02
N THR A 55 8.98 -0.52 -13.13
CA THR A 55 9.78 -0.87 -11.95
C THR A 55 9.01 -1.82 -11.02
N VAL A 56 7.78 -1.48 -10.65
CA VAL A 56 6.96 -2.31 -9.78
C VAL A 56 6.69 -3.68 -10.41
N ARG A 57 6.34 -3.72 -11.71
CA ARG A 57 6.12 -4.98 -12.44
C ARG A 57 7.35 -5.87 -12.43
N GLN A 58 8.52 -5.29 -12.72
CA GLN A 58 9.77 -6.03 -12.79
C GLN A 58 10.18 -6.59 -11.43
N LEU A 59 10.15 -5.75 -10.40
CA LEU A 59 10.60 -6.12 -9.05
C LEU A 59 9.63 -7.10 -8.37
N SER A 60 8.31 -6.94 -8.56
CA SER A 60 7.33 -7.90 -8.05
C SER A 60 7.56 -9.29 -8.60
N ARG A 61 7.82 -9.40 -9.91
CA ARG A 61 8.17 -10.67 -10.55
C ARG A 61 9.48 -11.24 -10.05
N LYS A 62 10.51 -10.38 -9.94
CA LYS A 62 11.86 -10.79 -9.53
C LYS A 62 11.86 -11.34 -8.11
N TRP A 63 11.17 -10.67 -7.20
CA TRP A 63 11.16 -11.03 -5.78
C TRP A 63 10.03 -11.99 -5.38
N GLY A 64 9.08 -12.26 -6.25
CA GLY A 64 7.94 -13.12 -5.95
C GLY A 64 6.98 -12.52 -4.91
N VAL A 65 6.91 -11.18 -4.78
CA VAL A 65 6.12 -10.48 -3.76
C VAL A 65 5.17 -9.46 -4.36
N VAL A 66 4.10 -9.15 -3.64
CA VAL A 66 3.26 -8.00 -3.96
C VAL A 66 3.96 -6.73 -3.49
N ILE A 67 4.15 -5.78 -4.40
CA ILE A 67 4.72 -4.46 -4.08
C ILE A 67 3.65 -3.40 -4.21
N LEU A 68 3.39 -2.66 -3.13
CA LEU A 68 2.61 -1.41 -3.16
C LEU A 68 3.58 -0.24 -3.04
N LEU A 69 3.93 0.38 -4.18
CA LEU A 69 4.77 1.57 -4.21
C LEU A 69 3.95 2.80 -3.83
N LYS A 70 4.18 3.32 -2.63
CA LYS A 70 3.49 4.50 -2.09
C LYS A 70 3.74 5.75 -2.92
N GLY A 71 2.77 6.67 -2.93
CA GLY A 71 2.81 7.97 -3.60
C GLY A 71 1.47 8.36 -4.17
N ALA A 72 1.38 9.52 -4.81
CA ALA A 72 0.19 9.89 -5.58
C ALA A 72 -0.09 8.79 -6.61
N TYR A 73 -1.32 8.29 -6.63
CA TYR A 73 -1.70 7.13 -7.45
C TYR A 73 -0.77 5.93 -7.20
N SER A 74 -0.81 5.38 -5.98
CA SER A 74 0.02 4.22 -5.61
C SER A 74 -0.06 3.11 -6.65
N VAL A 75 1.08 2.50 -6.97
CA VAL A 75 1.20 1.44 -7.97
C VAL A 75 1.36 0.11 -7.25
N ILE A 76 0.53 -0.89 -7.60
CA ILE A 76 0.53 -2.20 -6.96
C ILE A 76 0.87 -3.24 -8.03
N GLY A 77 1.92 -4.02 -7.82
CA GLY A 77 2.34 -5.10 -8.71
C GLY A 77 2.20 -6.46 -8.06
N SER A 78 1.89 -7.46 -8.87
CA SER A 78 1.85 -8.86 -8.45
C SER A 78 3.05 -9.66 -8.96
N PRO A 79 3.38 -10.80 -8.33
CA PRO A 79 4.42 -11.72 -8.80
C PRO A 79 4.19 -12.20 -10.24
N GLU A 80 2.95 -12.35 -10.68
CA GLU A 80 2.56 -12.76 -12.04
C GLU A 80 2.75 -11.62 -13.06
N GLY A 81 2.99 -10.38 -12.58
CA GLY A 81 3.27 -9.19 -13.40
C GLY A 81 2.05 -8.36 -13.76
N ALA A 82 0.89 -8.62 -13.16
CA ALA A 82 -0.22 -7.68 -13.21
C ALA A 82 0.14 -6.40 -12.43
N VAL A 83 -0.32 -5.25 -12.93
CA VAL A 83 -0.11 -3.96 -12.27
C VAL A 83 -1.42 -3.20 -12.18
N PHE A 84 -1.68 -2.68 -11.00
CA PHE A 84 -2.86 -1.87 -10.67
C PHE A 84 -2.42 -0.49 -10.21
N ILE A 85 -3.21 0.52 -10.54
CA ILE A 85 -3.00 1.88 -10.09
C ILE A 85 -4.17 2.24 -9.20
N ASN A 86 -3.89 2.65 -7.96
CA ASN A 86 -4.93 3.17 -7.08
C ASN A 86 -5.45 4.50 -7.64
N PRO A 87 -6.74 4.61 -8.02
CA PRO A 87 -7.29 5.83 -8.60
C PRO A 87 -7.44 6.97 -7.59
N VAL A 88 -7.26 6.68 -6.31
CA VAL A 88 -7.44 7.65 -5.23
C VAL A 88 -6.09 8.23 -4.83
N ALA A 89 -5.91 9.53 -5.09
CA ALA A 89 -4.76 10.30 -4.60
C ALA A 89 -5.29 11.45 -3.73
N ASN A 90 -4.74 11.59 -2.54
CA ASN A 90 -5.10 12.66 -1.62
C ASN A 90 -3.85 13.24 -0.95
N PRO A 91 -3.55 14.55 -1.14
CA PRO A 91 -2.39 15.19 -0.52
C PRO A 91 -2.41 15.15 1.02
N GLY A 92 -3.59 15.11 1.65
CA GLY A 92 -3.74 14.98 3.09
C GLY A 92 -3.14 13.69 3.67
N LEU A 93 -2.91 12.67 2.82
CA LEU A 93 -2.23 11.45 3.22
C LEU A 93 -0.71 11.60 3.37
N ALA A 94 -0.14 12.73 2.98
CA ALA A 94 1.27 13.04 3.21
C ALA A 94 1.53 13.49 4.66
N THR A 95 0.87 12.87 5.62
CA THR A 95 1.02 13.11 7.07
C THR A 95 1.73 11.94 7.74
N ALA A 96 2.47 12.24 8.82
CA ALA A 96 3.16 11.21 9.59
C ALA A 96 2.18 10.16 10.16
N GLY A 97 2.56 8.89 10.10
CA GLY A 97 1.74 7.77 10.56
C GLY A 97 0.64 7.30 9.59
N SER A 98 0.41 8.01 8.48
CA SER A 98 -0.56 7.57 7.45
C SER A 98 -0.17 6.22 6.83
N GLY A 99 1.14 5.95 6.65
CA GLY A 99 1.65 4.67 6.20
C GLY A 99 1.35 3.53 7.17
N ASP A 100 1.45 3.79 8.48
CA ASP A 100 1.15 2.79 9.52
C ASP A 100 -0.33 2.40 9.49
N VAL A 101 -1.23 3.37 9.24
CA VAL A 101 -2.67 3.10 9.06
C VAL A 101 -2.89 2.24 7.81
N LEU A 102 -2.24 2.55 6.68
CA LEU A 102 -2.31 1.73 5.47
C LEU A 102 -1.86 0.30 5.74
N SER A 103 -0.73 0.13 6.42
CA SER A 103 -0.18 -1.18 6.78
C SER A 103 -1.11 -1.93 7.73
N GLY A 104 -1.73 -1.23 8.69
CA GLY A 104 -2.75 -1.80 9.57
C GLY A 104 -3.99 -2.31 8.81
N ILE A 105 -4.47 -1.55 7.81
CA ILE A 105 -5.60 -1.98 6.96
C ILE A 105 -5.22 -3.23 6.16
N ILE A 106 -4.08 -3.23 5.48
CA ILE A 106 -3.64 -4.37 4.65
C ILE A 106 -3.40 -5.60 5.53
N GLY A 107 -2.69 -5.44 6.65
CA GLY A 107 -2.45 -6.52 7.62
C GLY A 107 -3.73 -7.12 8.17
N GLY A 108 -4.73 -6.27 8.49
CA GLY A 108 -6.05 -6.72 8.92
C GLY A 108 -6.82 -7.50 7.84
N LEU A 109 -6.68 -7.12 6.56
CA LEU A 109 -7.28 -7.86 5.43
C LEU A 109 -6.58 -9.19 5.19
N LEU A 110 -5.25 -9.24 5.28
CA LEU A 110 -4.48 -10.49 5.20
C LEU A 110 -4.86 -11.45 6.33
N ALA A 111 -5.01 -10.95 7.55
CA ALA A 111 -5.42 -11.76 8.71
C ALA A 111 -6.86 -12.33 8.56
N GLN A 112 -7.70 -11.68 7.76
CA GLN A 112 -9.03 -12.17 7.39
C GLN A 112 -9.02 -13.16 6.21
N GLY A 113 -7.86 -13.51 5.68
CA GLY A 113 -7.68 -14.47 4.61
C GLY A 113 -7.78 -13.92 3.20
N LEU A 114 -7.72 -12.60 3.02
CA LEU A 114 -7.63 -12.05 1.66
C LEU A 114 -6.26 -12.38 1.05
N GLU A 115 -6.28 -12.73 -0.23
CA GLU A 115 -5.06 -12.90 -1.01
C GLU A 115 -4.23 -11.60 -1.01
N PRO A 116 -2.88 -11.68 -0.98
CA PRO A 116 -2.00 -10.53 -0.83
C PRO A 116 -2.25 -9.38 -1.80
N LEU A 117 -2.47 -9.70 -3.08
CA LEU A 117 -2.76 -8.69 -4.10
C LEU A 117 -4.08 -7.96 -3.81
N ASN A 118 -5.12 -8.72 -3.49
CA ASN A 118 -6.44 -8.16 -3.18
C ASN A 118 -6.42 -7.33 -1.90
N ALA A 119 -5.67 -7.77 -0.89
CA ALA A 119 -5.48 -7.02 0.36
C ALA A 119 -4.77 -5.69 0.11
N ALA A 120 -3.72 -5.67 -0.72
CA ALA A 120 -2.99 -4.46 -1.10
C ALA A 120 -3.88 -3.48 -1.89
N ILE A 121 -4.63 -3.97 -2.88
CA ILE A 121 -5.55 -3.15 -3.70
C ILE A 121 -6.67 -2.56 -2.84
N ALA A 122 -7.37 -3.41 -2.08
CA ALA A 122 -8.48 -2.98 -1.24
C ALA A 122 -8.01 -2.03 -0.12
N GLY A 123 -6.86 -2.33 0.49
CA GLY A 123 -6.25 -1.50 1.52
C GLY A 123 -5.87 -0.12 1.02
N ALA A 124 -5.21 -0.02 -0.13
CA ALA A 124 -4.84 1.25 -0.74
C ALA A 124 -6.08 2.09 -1.12
N TYR A 125 -7.09 1.45 -1.69
CA TYR A 125 -8.34 2.13 -2.05
C TYR A 125 -9.10 2.64 -0.83
N LEU A 126 -9.24 1.81 0.20
CA LEU A 126 -9.94 2.16 1.44
C LEU A 126 -9.23 3.28 2.18
N HIS A 127 -7.89 3.24 2.26
CA HIS A 127 -7.07 4.26 2.88
C HIS A 127 -7.23 5.63 2.18
N GLY A 128 -7.15 5.66 0.85
CA GLY A 128 -7.37 6.89 0.08
C GLY A 128 -8.80 7.42 0.19
N SER A 129 -9.78 6.51 0.11
CA SER A 129 -11.20 6.86 0.25
C SER A 129 -11.55 7.39 1.63
N ALA A 130 -10.87 6.93 2.68
CA ALA A 130 -11.02 7.44 4.05
C ALA A 130 -10.67 8.93 4.13
N ALA A 131 -9.52 9.32 3.56
CA ALA A 131 -9.11 10.72 3.51
C ALA A 131 -10.10 11.58 2.70
N ASN A 132 -10.54 11.09 1.54
CA ASN A 132 -11.54 11.79 0.73
C ASN A 132 -12.87 11.97 1.47
N CYS A 133 -13.33 10.97 2.22
CA CYS A 133 -14.55 11.09 3.01
C CYS A 133 -14.43 12.19 4.07
N LEU A 134 -13.31 12.29 4.76
CA LEU A 134 -13.09 13.29 5.80
C LEU A 134 -13.02 14.70 5.21
N LEU A 135 -12.27 14.90 4.11
CA LEU A 135 -12.15 16.21 3.46
C LEU A 135 -13.42 16.65 2.75
N ASN A 136 -14.27 15.73 2.31
CA ASN A 136 -15.59 16.06 1.79
C ASN A 136 -16.58 16.44 2.91
N ASP A 137 -16.42 15.87 4.11
CA ASP A 137 -17.23 16.20 5.29
C ASP A 137 -16.81 17.57 5.88
N ASP A 138 -15.50 17.80 5.98
CA ASP A 138 -14.91 19.07 6.41
C ASP A 138 -13.65 19.42 5.59
N PRO A 139 -13.77 20.30 4.58
CA PRO A 139 -12.62 20.70 3.75
C PRO A 139 -11.53 21.49 4.50
N SER A 140 -11.83 21.99 5.69
CA SER A 140 -10.87 22.77 6.51
C SER A 140 -9.99 21.90 7.42
N ILE A 141 -10.29 20.60 7.53
CA ILE A 141 -9.56 19.70 8.43
C ILE A 141 -8.10 19.52 7.99
N VAL A 142 -7.19 19.61 8.95
CA VAL A 142 -5.81 19.16 8.77
C VAL A 142 -5.76 17.69 9.18
N LEU A 143 -5.66 16.81 8.22
CA LEU A 143 -5.70 15.37 8.46
C LEU A 143 -4.51 14.90 9.29
N THR A 144 -4.81 14.15 10.33
CA THR A 144 -3.85 13.34 11.08
C THR A 144 -4.08 11.86 10.81
N ALA A 145 -3.09 11.01 11.13
CA ALA A 145 -3.24 9.57 11.00
C ALA A 145 -4.42 9.02 11.82
N SER A 146 -4.68 9.59 12.99
CA SER A 146 -5.79 9.18 13.87
C SER A 146 -7.16 9.46 13.28
N ASP A 147 -7.32 10.53 12.50
CA ASP A 147 -8.60 10.85 11.86
C ASP A 147 -9.00 9.81 10.82
N LEU A 148 -8.00 9.13 10.21
CA LEU A 148 -8.25 8.11 9.20
C LEU A 148 -9.10 6.95 9.73
N PHE A 149 -9.07 6.64 11.04
CA PHE A 149 -9.94 5.60 11.60
C PHE A 149 -11.43 5.95 11.44
N LYS A 150 -11.82 7.21 11.67
CA LYS A 150 -13.18 7.68 11.40
C LYS A 150 -13.48 7.60 9.89
N GLY A 151 -12.53 8.07 9.06
CA GLY A 151 -12.66 8.06 7.61
C GLY A 151 -12.83 6.67 7.03
N ILE A 152 -12.13 5.64 7.56
CA ILE A 152 -12.27 4.23 7.16
C ILE A 152 -13.71 3.76 7.38
N GLY A 153 -14.30 4.08 8.53
CA GLY A 153 -15.71 3.76 8.82
C GLY A 153 -16.67 4.40 7.81
N MET A 154 -16.44 5.66 7.46
CA MET A 154 -17.23 6.40 6.47
C MET A 154 -17.07 5.80 5.06
N ALA A 155 -15.84 5.53 4.63
CA ALA A 155 -15.55 4.95 3.33
C ALA A 155 -16.15 3.56 3.19
N ARG A 156 -15.99 2.70 4.21
CA ARG A 156 -16.57 1.36 4.24
C ARG A 156 -18.10 1.40 4.10
N LYS A 157 -18.77 2.33 4.79
CA LYS A 157 -20.23 2.48 4.70
C LYS A 157 -20.68 2.81 3.28
N LYS A 158 -19.92 3.61 2.52
CA LYS A 158 -20.22 3.93 1.12
C LYS A 158 -20.02 2.73 0.17
N LEU A 159 -19.18 1.78 0.52
CA LEU A 159 -18.91 0.59 -0.30
C LEU A 159 -19.91 -0.54 -0.08
N LEU A 160 -20.73 -0.48 0.98
CA LEU A 160 -21.74 -1.49 1.23
C LEU A 160 -22.91 -1.35 0.26
N PRO A 161 -23.45 -2.48 -0.28
CA PRO A 161 -24.62 -2.45 -1.16
C PRO A 161 -25.81 -1.77 -0.46
N GLY A 162 -26.49 -0.86 -1.17
CA GLY A 162 -27.67 -0.16 -0.66
C GLY A 162 -27.43 1.25 -0.14
N ASN A 163 -26.18 1.78 -0.15
CA ASN A 163 -25.86 3.13 0.29
C ASN A 163 -25.38 4.07 -0.86
N THR A 164 -25.72 3.76 -2.11
CA THR A 164 -25.56 4.69 -3.25
C THR A 164 -26.70 5.69 -3.24
N THR A 165 -26.53 6.81 -2.55
CA THR A 165 -27.31 8.03 -2.75
C THR A 165 -26.41 9.14 -3.25
#